data_6f538f139ba6d3ba80f96fe6cbe3d49c
#
_entry.id   6f538f139ba6d3ba80f96fe6cbe3d49c
#
_cell.length_a   1.000
_cell.length_b   1.000
_cell.length_c   1.000
_cell.angle_alpha   90.00
_cell.angle_beta   90.00
_cell.angle_gamma   90.00
#
_symmetry.space_group_name_H-M   'P 1'
#
loop_
_entity.id
_entity.type
_entity.pdbx_description
1 polymer ?
#
loop_
_entity_poly.entity_id
_entity_poly.type
_entity_poly.pdbx_seq_one_letter_code
_entity_poly.pdbx_strand_id
1 'polypeptide(L)'
;MTKKIYHATILPSKGGRTGGVLNNIQDNIRSQNLLRIKRIVDIDKDGDSFIIIRTQKNKNFMREYNLIDEDVKDIIRSLSVSDCFSGPEKDRDIRFKGEIFKFSPMYNDMKLYIKIRIENINKSVCLSIHEFGLYDEVK
;
A
#
# COMPACT_ATOMS: atom_id res chain seq x y z
N MET A 1 12.44 0.21 -14.78
CA MET A 1 12.56 -0.22 -14.42
C MET A 1 12.42 -1.32 -14.18
N THR A 2 12.43 -1.66 -14.16
CA THR A 2 12.30 -2.53 -13.98
C THR A 2 12.01 -3.26 -13.19
N LYS A 3 11.75 -3.36 -12.84
CA LYS A 3 11.49 -3.80 -12.00
C LYS A 3 10.77 -4.65 -11.74
N LYS A 4 10.46 -4.91 -11.92
CA LYS A 4 9.73 -5.59 -11.48
C LYS A 4 9.53 -6.62 -11.57
N ILE A 5 9.75 -6.90 -11.91
CA ILE A 5 9.39 -7.74 -11.94
C ILE A 5 9.47 -8.71 -11.26
N TYR A 6 9.79 -8.94 -10.81
CA TYR A 6 9.94 -9.74 -10.02
C TYR A 6 9.14 -10.48 -9.51
N HIS A 7 8.76 -10.48 -9.55
CA HIS A 7 8.04 -10.95 -8.82
C HIS A 7 7.45 -11.92 -8.89
N ALA A 8 7.42 -11.95 -9.46
CA ALA A 8 6.83 -12.63 -9.34
C ALA A 8 6.52 -13.60 -9.04
N THR A 9 6.71 -13.63 -9.13
CA THR A 9 6.44 -14.36 -8.74
C THR A 9 6.02 -15.20 -8.20
N ILE A 10 5.98 -15.40 -8.34
CA ILE A 10 5.69 -16.02 -7.76
C ILE A 10 5.23 -16.92 -7.27
N LEU A 11 5.21 -17.15 -7.36
CA LEU A 11 4.88 -17.98 -6.94
C LEU A 11 4.53 -18.76 -6.24
N PRO A 12 4.38 -18.80 -6.16
CA PRO A 12 3.97 -19.50 -5.56
C PRO A 12 3.38 -20.20 -4.99
N SER A 13 3.15 -20.16 -5.10
CA SER A 13 2.51 -20.71 -4.60
C SER A 13 2.29 -21.71 -4.13
N LYS A 14 2.39 -22.03 -4.14
CA LYS A 14 2.13 -22.92 -3.69
C LYS A 14 1.84 -23.09 -2.70
N GLY A 15 2.05 -22.88 -2.49
CA GLY A 15 1.91 -23.18 -1.48
C GLY A 15 0.96 -23.17 -0.80
N GLY A 16 0.63 -22.89 -0.83
CA GLY A 16 -0.15 -22.88 -0.01
C GLY A 16 -0.89 -23.66 0.43
N ARG A 17 -0.99 -24.02 0.52
CA ARG A 17 -1.60 -24.69 0.91
C ARG A 17 -2.28 -24.71 1.80
N THR A 18 -2.07 -24.82 2.27
CA THR A 18 -2.81 -25.11 3.28
C THR A 18 -3.26 -23.96 4.03
N GLY A 19 -3.04 -22.90 4.08
CA GLY A 19 -3.46 -21.83 4.89
C GLY A 19 -4.84 -21.87 5.43
N GLY A 20 -5.66 -22.64 4.92
CA GLY A 20 -6.98 -22.76 5.41
C GLY A 20 -7.90 -21.68 4.92
N VAL A 21 -9.16 -21.78 5.36
CA VAL A 21 -10.22 -20.92 4.89
C VAL A 21 -10.00 -19.47 5.33
N LEU A 22 -9.54 -19.27 6.58
CA LEU A 22 -9.36 -17.92 7.09
C LEU A 22 -8.32 -17.15 6.28
N ASN A 23 -7.21 -17.80 5.94
CA ASN A 23 -6.20 -17.14 5.14
C ASN A 23 -6.71 -16.79 3.75
N ASN A 24 -7.50 -17.68 3.15
CA ASN A 24 -8.07 -17.41 1.83
C ASN A 24 -9.04 -16.26 1.87
N ILE A 25 -9.86 -16.17 2.92
CA ILE A 25 -10.81 -15.08 3.07
C ILE A 25 -10.08 -13.75 3.23
N GLN A 26 -9.06 -13.72 4.06
CA GLN A 26 -8.29 -12.50 4.28
C GLN A 26 -7.58 -12.07 3.00
N ASP A 27 -7.01 -13.01 2.27
CA ASP A 27 -6.34 -12.68 1.00
C ASP A 27 -7.34 -12.14 -0.01
N ASN A 28 -8.56 -12.68 -0.05
CA ASN A 28 -9.58 -12.17 -0.95
C ASN A 28 -9.97 -10.75 -0.60
N ILE A 29 -10.14 -10.46 0.68
CA ILE A 29 -10.48 -9.10 1.13
C ILE A 29 -9.37 -8.13 0.74
N ARG A 30 -8.13 -8.51 1.00
CA ARG A 30 -6.99 -7.67 0.68
C ARG A 30 -6.84 -7.48 -0.83
N SER A 31 -7.05 -8.53 -1.60
CA SER A 31 -6.94 -8.46 -3.05
C SER A 31 -7.99 -7.53 -3.63
N GLN A 32 -9.24 -7.64 -3.19
CA GLN A 32 -10.30 -6.77 -3.67
C GLN A 32 -10.04 -5.32 -3.33
N ASN A 33 -9.55 -5.06 -2.12
CA ASN A 33 -9.29 -3.69 -1.71
C ASN A 33 -8.05 -3.12 -2.40
N LEU A 34 -7.06 -3.96 -2.68
CA LEU A 34 -5.91 -3.50 -3.45
C LEU A 34 -6.33 -3.08 -4.87
N LEU A 35 -7.21 -3.86 -5.50
CA LEU A 35 -7.74 -3.48 -6.80
C LEU A 35 -8.47 -2.15 -6.72
N ARG A 36 -9.22 -1.94 -5.64
CA ARG A 36 -9.91 -0.67 -5.42
C ARG A 36 -8.92 0.49 -5.29
N ILE A 37 -7.88 0.30 -4.52
CA ILE A 37 -6.84 1.32 -4.36
C ILE A 37 -6.23 1.67 -5.72
N LYS A 38 -5.88 0.64 -6.49
CA LYS A 38 -5.25 0.87 -7.79
C LYS A 38 -6.18 1.59 -8.75
N ARG A 39 -7.47 1.25 -8.73
CA ARG A 39 -8.44 1.96 -9.54
C ARG A 39 -8.54 3.42 -9.14
N ILE A 40 -8.54 3.69 -7.84
CA ILE A 40 -8.60 5.06 -7.35
C ILE A 40 -7.37 5.85 -7.78
N VAL A 41 -6.20 5.23 -7.72
CA VAL A 41 -4.96 5.85 -8.20
C VAL A 41 -5.08 6.20 -9.69
N ASP A 42 -5.67 5.28 -10.47
CA ASP A 42 -5.77 5.49 -11.91
C ASP A 42 -6.77 6.59 -12.29
N ILE A 43 -7.84 6.76 -11.52
CA ILE A 43 -8.82 7.81 -11.83
C ILE A 43 -8.44 9.15 -11.23
N ASP A 44 -7.42 9.18 -10.39
CA ASP A 44 -7.05 10.40 -9.69
C ASP A 44 -6.60 11.50 -10.65
N LYS A 45 -7.09 12.70 -10.39
CA LYS A 45 -6.64 13.92 -11.08
C LYS A 45 -6.22 14.92 -10.01
N ASP A 46 -4.97 15.32 -10.06
CA ASP A 46 -4.45 16.40 -9.24
C ASP A 46 -4.63 16.17 -7.73
N GLY A 47 -4.64 14.91 -7.30
CA GLY A 47 -4.73 14.59 -5.89
C GLY A 47 -6.14 14.64 -5.31
N ASP A 48 -7.17 14.60 -6.17
CA ASP A 48 -8.55 14.65 -5.70
C ASP A 48 -9.03 13.31 -5.16
N SER A 49 -8.61 12.22 -5.78
CA SER A 49 -9.06 10.88 -5.39
C SER A 49 -8.03 10.12 -4.58
N PHE A 50 -6.75 10.26 -4.93
CA PHE A 50 -5.66 9.64 -4.20
C PHE A 50 -4.80 10.75 -3.60
N ILE A 51 -4.83 10.88 -2.28
CA ILE A 51 -4.16 11.96 -1.56
C ILE A 51 -2.97 11.41 -0.82
N ILE A 52 -1.83 12.08 -0.96
CA ILE A 52 -0.63 11.74 -0.19
C ILE A 52 -0.51 12.78 0.92
N ILE A 53 -0.58 12.33 2.17
CA ILE A 53 -0.47 13.24 3.30
C ILE A 53 0.95 13.77 3.39
N ARG A 54 1.09 15.07 3.54
CA ARG A 54 2.41 15.74 3.52
C ARG A 54 2.99 15.85 4.92
N THR A 55 3.09 14.72 5.62
CA THR A 55 3.81 14.70 6.88
C THR A 55 5.30 14.91 6.62
N GLN A 56 6.03 15.29 7.64
CA GLN A 56 7.48 15.47 7.49
C GLN A 56 8.14 14.17 7.06
N LYS A 57 7.70 13.04 7.61
CA LYS A 57 8.25 11.73 7.24
C LYS A 57 8.07 11.44 5.75
N ASN A 58 6.87 11.66 5.25
CA ASN A 58 6.57 11.39 3.84
C ASN A 58 7.34 12.35 2.93
N LYS A 59 7.38 13.63 3.29
CA LYS A 59 8.10 14.61 2.50
C LYS A 59 9.60 14.30 2.46
N ASN A 60 10.17 13.90 3.59
CA ASN A 60 11.58 13.56 3.65
C ASN A 60 11.91 12.38 2.74
N PHE A 61 11.07 11.35 2.78
CA PHE A 61 11.26 10.20 1.92
C PHE A 61 11.20 10.58 0.44
N MET A 62 10.18 11.32 0.06
CA MET A 62 9.99 11.70 -1.33
C MET A 62 11.15 12.59 -1.81
N ARG A 63 11.62 13.48 -0.95
CA ARG A 63 12.75 14.34 -1.31
C ARG A 63 14.04 13.54 -1.44
N GLU A 64 14.28 12.64 -0.49
CA GLU A 64 15.52 11.86 -0.48
C GLU A 64 15.66 11.02 -1.74
N TYR A 65 14.56 10.44 -2.21
CA TYR A 65 14.59 9.56 -3.37
C TYR A 65 14.08 10.24 -4.63
N ASN A 66 13.89 11.55 -4.55
CA ASN A 66 13.52 12.38 -5.70
C ASN A 66 12.21 11.90 -6.35
N LEU A 67 11.21 11.66 -5.51
CA LEU A 67 9.93 11.16 -5.96
C LEU A 67 8.90 12.27 -6.03
N ILE A 68 8.14 12.28 -7.11
CA ILE A 68 6.94 13.12 -7.23
C ILE A 68 5.72 12.25 -7.01
N ASP A 69 4.54 12.88 -6.98
CA ASP A 69 3.31 12.15 -6.72
C ASP A 69 3.09 11.00 -7.69
N GLU A 70 3.42 11.20 -8.97
CA GLU A 70 3.23 10.15 -9.96
C GLU A 70 4.12 8.94 -9.67
N ASP A 71 5.31 9.16 -9.13
CA ASP A 71 6.20 8.06 -8.76
C ASP A 71 5.58 7.24 -7.62
N VAL A 72 4.98 7.91 -6.65
CA VAL A 72 4.28 7.21 -5.57
C VAL A 72 3.12 6.39 -6.13
N LYS A 73 2.36 6.96 -7.06
CA LYS A 73 1.28 6.22 -7.71
C LYS A 73 1.80 4.97 -8.42
N ASP A 74 2.95 5.07 -9.07
CA ASP A 74 3.55 3.92 -9.74
C ASP A 74 3.95 2.83 -8.75
N ILE A 75 4.45 3.22 -7.59
CA ILE A 75 4.76 2.26 -6.53
C ILE A 75 3.48 1.55 -6.11
N ILE A 76 2.39 2.30 -5.92
CA ILE A 76 1.11 1.72 -5.54
C ILE A 76 0.59 0.77 -6.63
N ARG A 77 0.72 1.16 -7.89
CA ARG A 77 0.29 0.30 -9.01
C ARG A 77 1.03 -1.03 -9.04
N SER A 78 2.24 -1.05 -8.54
CA SER A 78 3.07 -2.27 -8.56
C SER A 78 2.86 -3.17 -7.35
N LEU A 79 2.05 -2.75 -6.37
CA LEU A 79 1.79 -3.57 -5.19
C LEU A 79 1.11 -4.88 -5.55
N SER A 80 1.50 -5.94 -4.86
CA SER A 80 0.80 -7.22 -4.94
C SER A 80 0.14 -7.50 -3.59
N VAL A 81 -0.81 -8.43 -3.58
CA VAL A 81 -1.51 -8.74 -2.35
C VAL A 81 -0.56 -9.31 -1.30
N SER A 82 0.50 -9.97 -1.74
CA SER A 82 1.48 -10.51 -0.81
C SER A 82 2.29 -9.43 -0.10
N ASP A 83 2.28 -8.20 -0.62
CA ASP A 83 2.94 -7.08 0.06
C ASP A 83 2.13 -6.60 1.27
N CYS A 84 0.86 -6.93 1.33
CA CYS A 84 -0.02 -6.49 2.40
C CYS A 84 0.23 -7.32 3.66
N PHE A 85 0.69 -6.68 4.71
CA PHE A 85 0.97 -7.39 5.94
C PHE A 85 0.00 -7.05 7.08
N SER A 86 -0.88 -6.09 6.89
CA SER A 86 -1.87 -5.71 7.89
C SER A 86 -3.07 -5.08 7.21
N GLY A 87 -4.24 -5.37 7.74
CA GLY A 87 -5.48 -4.80 7.27
C GLY A 87 -6.46 -5.87 6.82
N PRO A 88 -7.74 -5.53 6.77
CA PRO A 88 -8.29 -4.20 7.09
C PRO A 88 -8.30 -3.91 8.58
N GLU A 89 -8.03 -2.68 8.94
CA GLU A 89 -8.16 -2.22 10.32
C GLU A 89 -8.77 -0.83 10.33
N LYS A 90 -9.40 -0.48 11.44
CA LYS A 90 -10.02 0.84 11.55
C LYS A 90 -8.99 1.87 11.99
N ASP A 91 -9.21 3.11 11.55
CA ASP A 91 -8.38 4.21 12.03
C ASP A 91 -8.63 4.38 13.55
N ARG A 92 -7.56 4.60 14.29
CA ARG A 92 -7.68 4.85 15.74
C ARG A 92 -8.45 6.12 16.01
N ASP A 93 -8.34 7.09 15.12
CA ASP A 93 -9.04 8.36 15.26
C ASP A 93 -10.46 8.17 14.72
N ILE A 94 -11.43 8.17 15.63
CA ILE A 94 -12.82 7.87 15.26
C ILE A 94 -13.43 8.93 14.34
N ARG A 95 -12.76 10.08 14.16
CA ARG A 95 -13.23 11.09 13.20
C ARG A 95 -13.06 10.62 11.76
N PHE A 96 -12.15 9.67 11.52
CA PHE A 96 -11.89 9.18 10.18
C PHE A 96 -12.58 7.84 9.96
N LYS A 97 -13.27 7.74 8.85
CA LYS A 97 -13.92 6.50 8.44
C LYS A 97 -13.05 5.78 7.44
N GLY A 98 -13.42 4.54 7.19
CA GLY A 98 -12.70 3.76 6.20
C GLY A 98 -11.80 2.73 6.84
N GLU A 99 -11.07 2.05 6.01
CA GLU A 99 -10.23 0.94 6.44
C GLU A 99 -8.80 1.15 6.01
N ILE A 100 -7.89 0.73 6.88
CA ILE A 100 -6.46 0.92 6.68
C ILE A 100 -5.82 -0.39 6.31
N PHE A 101 -4.94 -0.33 5.30
CA PHE A 101 -4.12 -1.45 4.85
C PHE A 101 -2.67 -1.01 4.86
N LYS A 102 -1.79 -1.92 5.27
CA LYS A 102 -0.36 -1.65 5.33
C LYS A 102 0.39 -2.60 4.41
N PHE A 103 1.34 -2.06 3.68
CA PHE A 103 2.09 -2.80 2.69
C PHE A 103 3.59 -2.61 2.90
N SER A 104 4.36 -3.65 2.60
CA SER A 104 5.81 -3.56 2.69
C SER A 104 6.47 -4.13 1.44
N PRO A 105 6.36 -3.43 0.31
CA PRO A 105 6.99 -3.89 -0.92
C PRO A 105 8.48 -3.59 -0.92
N MET A 106 9.20 -4.26 -1.80
CA MET A 106 10.58 -3.89 -2.09
C MET A 106 10.59 -2.83 -3.18
N TYR A 107 11.45 -1.85 -3.01
CA TYR A 107 11.61 -0.76 -3.96
C TYR A 107 13.10 -0.42 -4.02
N ASN A 108 13.75 -0.68 -5.16
CA ASN A 108 15.19 -0.42 -5.32
C ASN A 108 15.99 -1.02 -4.17
N ASP A 109 15.73 -2.30 -3.87
CA ASP A 109 16.41 -3.05 -2.81
C ASP A 109 16.14 -2.52 -1.41
N MET A 110 15.15 -1.68 -1.28
CA MET A 110 14.75 -1.11 0.00
C MET A 110 13.34 -1.57 0.32
N LYS A 111 13.13 -2.04 1.55
CA LYS A 111 11.79 -2.43 2.01
C LYS A 111 11.05 -1.17 2.44
N LEU A 112 9.86 -0.98 1.89
CA LEU A 112 9.06 0.20 2.22
C LEU A 112 7.98 -0.11 3.24
N TYR A 113 7.51 0.93 3.91
CA TYR A 113 6.32 0.91 4.73
C TYR A 113 5.31 1.86 4.09
N ILE A 114 4.17 1.32 3.69
CA ILE A 114 3.12 2.11 3.06
C ILE A 114 1.82 1.85 3.80
N LYS A 115 1.17 2.92 4.22
CA LYS A 115 -0.09 2.84 4.96
C LYS A 115 -1.15 3.61 4.21
N ILE A 116 -2.21 2.94 3.81
CA ILE A 116 -3.27 3.53 2.98
C ILE A 116 -4.61 3.33 3.65
N ARG A 117 -5.39 4.41 3.74
CA ARG A 117 -6.77 4.35 4.20
C ARG A 117 -7.70 4.51 2.99
N ILE A 118 -8.61 3.55 2.82
CA ILE A 118 -9.67 3.68 1.81
C ILE A 118 -10.83 4.35 2.51
N GLU A 119 -11.18 5.57 2.10
CA GLU A 119 -12.24 6.32 2.75
C GLU A 119 -13.61 6.02 2.14
N ASN A 120 -13.67 5.85 0.84
CA ASN A 120 -14.88 5.47 0.15
C ASN A 120 -14.52 4.92 -1.21
N ILE A 121 -15.54 4.66 -2.03
CA ILE A 121 -15.34 3.98 -3.31
C ILE A 121 -14.45 4.77 -4.27
N ASN A 122 -14.32 6.06 -4.08
CA ASN A 122 -13.56 6.92 -4.98
C ASN A 122 -12.42 7.68 -4.31
N LYS A 123 -12.11 7.36 -3.06
CA LYS A 123 -11.10 8.14 -2.36
C LYS A 123 -10.24 7.28 -1.44
N SER A 124 -8.94 7.42 -1.60
CA SER A 124 -7.94 6.79 -0.73
C SER A 124 -6.90 7.80 -0.34
N VAL A 125 -6.30 7.56 0.83
CA VAL A 125 -5.30 8.47 1.38
C VAL A 125 -4.06 7.66 1.74
N CYS A 126 -2.91 8.04 1.19
CA CYS A 126 -1.64 7.48 1.60
C CYS A 126 -1.20 8.21 2.85
N LEU A 127 -1.33 7.55 3.97
CA LEU A 127 -0.98 8.12 5.27
C LEU A 127 0.51 8.10 5.53
N SER A 128 1.19 7.07 5.05
CA SER A 128 2.63 6.91 5.27
C SER A 128 3.27 6.26 4.05
N ILE A 129 4.44 6.77 3.68
CA ILE A 129 5.32 6.11 2.73
C ILE A 129 6.75 6.48 3.09
N HIS A 130 7.53 5.49 3.50
CA HIS A 130 8.93 5.68 3.85
C HIS A 130 9.60 4.32 3.97
N GLU A 131 10.87 4.31 4.30
CA GLU A 131 11.60 3.06 4.50
C GLU A 131 11.09 2.34 5.74
N PHE A 132 10.92 1.02 5.63
CA PHE A 132 10.40 0.19 6.72
C PHE A 132 11.43 0.16 7.86
N GLY A 133 10.92 0.29 9.08
CA GLY A 133 11.76 0.20 10.26
C GLY A 133 12.47 1.48 10.65
N LEU A 134 12.33 2.54 9.84
CA LEU A 134 12.96 3.81 10.14
C LEU A 134 12.29 4.51 11.31
N TYR A 135 11.01 4.27 11.49
CA TYR A 135 10.22 4.80 12.60
C TYR A 135 9.56 3.62 13.30
N ASP A 136 8.83 3.87 14.37
CA ASP A 136 8.21 2.80 15.15
C ASP A 136 6.89 2.30 14.58
N GLU A 137 6.80 2.17 13.27
CA GLU A 137 5.53 1.81 12.63
C GLU A 137 5.09 0.38 12.88
N VAL A 138 5.98 -0.50 13.33
CA VAL A 138 5.58 -1.88 13.59
C VAL A 138 4.89 -2.04 14.92
N LYS A 139 4.82 -1.01 15.69
CA LYS A 139 4.07 -1.06 16.94
C LYS A 139 2.60 -0.69 16.74
#